data_e49f21f0ec498e492a44b22399e62b61
#
_entry.id   e49f21f0ec498e492a44b22399e62b61
#
_cell.length_a   1.000
_cell.length_b   1.000
_cell.length_c   1.000
_cell.angle_alpha   90.00
_cell.angle_beta   90.00
_cell.angle_gamma   90.00
#
_symmetry.space_group_name_H-M   'P 1'
#
loop_
_entity.id
_entity.type
_entity.pdbx_description
1 polymer ?
#
loop_
_entity_poly.entity_id
_entity_poly.type
_entity_poly.pdbx_seq_one_letter_code
_entity_poly.pdbx_strand_id
1 'polypeptide(L)'
;MRLCAIIPVKRLDKGKSRLARVLNVKERAMLSAAMLKDILHVISYSHYISDVFVVTSDDTVKEIAYSYGALVLKGEDKGVNHAVSLANEYVKDYHASVILPHDIPLISNLDIAMLYNSALYSKECIVITPSHRLDGTNALLRKSPLIIDTHYDEDSYTLHIKEAMSKGVRVKILLSKGLMYDIDEIDDLYYMLRLFIEEKVIGGSYTKECLKKLKAKGF
;
A
#
# COMPACT_ATOMS: atom_id res chain seq x y z
N MET A 1 17.88 -10.39 4.61
CA MET A 1 16.51 -11.00 4.67
C MET A 1 15.90 -10.83 3.29
N ARG A 2 15.40 -11.89 2.65
CA ARG A 2 14.70 -11.79 1.37
C ARG A 2 13.24 -11.39 1.64
N LEU A 3 12.89 -10.15 1.33
CA LEU A 3 11.58 -9.53 1.56
C LEU A 3 10.88 -9.28 0.23
N CYS A 4 9.64 -9.72 0.06
CA CYS A 4 8.80 -9.36 -1.09
C CYS A 4 7.68 -8.40 -0.69
N ALA A 5 7.22 -7.59 -1.65
CA ALA A 5 6.05 -6.75 -1.49
C ALA A 5 4.83 -7.36 -2.19
N ILE A 6 3.66 -7.25 -1.57
CA ILE A 6 2.36 -7.60 -2.13
C ILE A 6 1.54 -6.31 -2.20
N ILE A 7 1.12 -5.94 -3.40
CA ILE A 7 0.32 -4.72 -3.66
C ILE A 7 -1.02 -5.15 -4.28
N PRO A 8 -2.07 -5.27 -3.46
CA PRO A 8 -3.42 -5.53 -3.98
C PRO A 8 -3.99 -4.26 -4.60
N VAL A 9 -4.41 -4.36 -5.86
CA VAL A 9 -4.99 -3.23 -6.61
C VAL A 9 -6.27 -3.68 -7.29
N LYS A 10 -7.41 -3.18 -6.84
CA LYS A 10 -8.68 -3.39 -7.51
C LYS A 10 -8.77 -2.58 -8.81
N ARG A 11 -9.75 -2.85 -9.63
CA ARG A 11 -10.01 -2.07 -10.85
C ARG A 11 -10.05 -0.57 -10.54
N LEU A 12 -9.34 0.23 -11.33
CA LEU A 12 -9.21 1.67 -11.12
C LEU A 12 -10.55 2.40 -11.21
N ASP A 13 -11.44 1.94 -12.10
CA ASP A 13 -12.78 2.52 -12.28
C ASP A 13 -13.72 2.27 -11.08
N LYS A 14 -13.43 1.25 -10.25
CA LYS A 14 -14.19 0.92 -9.04
C LYS A 14 -13.58 1.47 -7.76
N GLY A 15 -12.39 2.06 -7.86
CA GLY A 15 -11.66 2.62 -6.72
C GLY A 15 -12.20 3.96 -6.23
N LYS A 16 -11.83 4.31 -4.98
CA LYS A 16 -12.02 5.65 -4.41
C LYS A 16 -13.46 6.18 -4.49
N SER A 17 -14.44 5.32 -4.23
CA SER A 17 -15.87 5.68 -4.29
C SER A 17 -16.24 6.83 -3.34
N ARG A 18 -15.55 6.97 -2.19
CA ARG A 18 -15.76 8.07 -1.24
C ARG A 18 -15.39 9.44 -1.82
N LEU A 19 -14.55 9.48 -2.85
CA LEU A 19 -14.20 10.71 -3.59
C LEU A 19 -15.20 11.06 -4.70
N ALA A 20 -16.26 10.28 -4.91
CA ALA A 20 -17.21 10.46 -6.02
C ALA A 20 -17.98 11.80 -5.98
N ARG A 21 -18.01 12.48 -4.82
CA ARG A 21 -18.63 13.81 -4.68
C ARG A 21 -17.81 14.92 -5.32
N VAL A 22 -16.49 14.72 -5.48
CA VAL A 22 -15.57 15.76 -5.99
C VAL A 22 -14.79 15.31 -7.23
N LEU A 23 -14.68 14.00 -7.48
CA LEU A 23 -13.98 13.45 -8.65
C LEU A 23 -14.87 12.47 -9.41
N ASN A 24 -14.96 12.63 -10.72
CA ASN A 24 -15.64 11.65 -11.57
C ASN A 24 -14.83 10.33 -11.69
N VAL A 25 -15.42 9.31 -12.34
CA VAL A 25 -14.79 7.97 -12.45
C VAL A 25 -13.39 8.03 -13.10
N LYS A 26 -13.23 8.82 -14.18
CA LYS A 26 -11.95 8.95 -14.88
C LYS A 26 -10.90 9.62 -14.01
N GLU A 27 -11.30 10.64 -13.27
CA GLU A 27 -10.40 11.39 -12.36
C GLU A 27 -9.96 10.53 -11.19
N ARG A 28 -10.85 9.73 -10.60
CA ARG A 28 -10.50 8.75 -9.56
C ARG A 28 -9.55 7.68 -10.08
N ALA A 29 -9.78 7.17 -11.30
CA ALA A 29 -8.89 6.20 -11.93
C ALA A 29 -7.50 6.80 -12.20
N MET A 30 -7.44 8.06 -12.69
CA MET A 30 -6.17 8.77 -12.89
C MET A 30 -5.40 8.97 -11.57
N LEU A 31 -6.10 9.34 -10.50
CA LEU A 31 -5.49 9.49 -9.18
C LEU A 31 -4.96 8.16 -8.65
N SER A 32 -5.76 7.09 -8.72
CA SER A 32 -5.33 5.74 -8.30
C SER A 32 -4.12 5.25 -9.10
N ALA A 33 -4.10 5.48 -10.41
CA ALA A 33 -2.95 5.13 -11.25
C ALA A 33 -1.70 5.96 -10.89
N ALA A 34 -1.85 7.24 -10.54
CA ALA A 34 -0.75 8.09 -10.13
C ALA A 34 -0.14 7.62 -8.80
N MET A 35 -0.98 7.30 -7.80
CA MET A 35 -0.54 6.76 -6.51
C MET A 35 0.16 5.41 -6.67
N LEU A 36 -0.37 4.52 -7.51
CA LEU A 36 0.29 3.25 -7.84
C LEU A 36 1.68 3.45 -8.44
N LYS A 37 1.84 4.44 -9.33
CA LYS A 37 3.16 4.77 -9.89
C LYS A 37 4.12 5.28 -8.84
N ASP A 38 3.67 6.10 -7.89
CA ASP A 38 4.53 6.59 -6.81
C ASP A 38 5.05 5.45 -5.94
N ILE A 39 4.19 4.52 -5.51
CA ILE A 39 4.64 3.39 -4.69
C ILE A 39 5.54 2.44 -5.47
N LEU A 40 5.20 2.09 -6.71
CA LEU A 40 6.02 1.21 -7.54
C LEU A 40 7.38 1.83 -7.86
N HIS A 41 7.43 3.15 -8.10
CA HIS A 41 8.68 3.87 -8.28
C HIS A 41 9.60 3.72 -7.07
N VAL A 42 9.09 3.97 -5.87
CA VAL A 42 9.90 3.85 -4.64
C VAL A 42 10.38 2.41 -4.42
N ILE A 43 9.49 1.43 -4.60
CA ILE A 43 9.82 0.02 -4.35
C ILE A 43 10.82 -0.51 -5.38
N SER A 44 10.70 -0.14 -6.67
CA SER A 44 11.61 -0.61 -7.74
C SER A 44 13.07 -0.15 -7.55
N TYR A 45 13.28 0.94 -6.83
CA TYR A 45 14.62 1.42 -6.47
C TYR A 45 15.08 1.01 -5.06
N SER A 46 14.27 0.24 -4.34
CA SER A 46 14.60 -0.18 -2.98
C SER A 46 15.48 -1.43 -2.98
N HIS A 47 16.64 -1.35 -2.34
CA HIS A 47 17.51 -2.51 -2.10
C HIS A 47 16.98 -3.49 -1.05
N TYR A 48 15.88 -3.15 -0.36
CA TYR A 48 15.30 -3.97 0.70
C TYR A 48 14.20 -4.92 0.19
N ILE A 49 13.61 -4.63 -0.96
CA ILE A 49 12.57 -5.45 -1.60
C ILE A 49 13.21 -6.27 -2.73
N SER A 50 13.06 -7.59 -2.67
CA SER A 50 13.61 -8.50 -3.69
C SER A 50 12.68 -8.62 -4.89
N ASP A 51 11.38 -8.73 -4.64
CA ASP A 51 10.36 -8.93 -5.68
C ASP A 51 9.06 -8.21 -5.27
N VAL A 52 8.30 -7.77 -6.27
CA VAL A 52 7.01 -7.08 -6.10
C VAL A 52 5.92 -7.86 -6.80
N PHE A 53 4.88 -8.23 -6.08
CA PHE A 53 3.69 -8.89 -6.60
C PHE A 53 2.52 -7.91 -6.60
N VAL A 54 2.03 -7.53 -7.78
CA VAL A 54 0.82 -6.74 -7.95
C VAL A 54 -0.33 -7.69 -8.26
N VAL A 55 -1.36 -7.68 -7.41
CA VAL A 55 -2.55 -8.53 -7.60
C VAL A 55 -3.68 -7.69 -8.14
N THR A 56 -4.12 -7.96 -9.38
CA THR A 56 -5.12 -7.13 -10.05
C THR A 56 -5.87 -7.87 -11.16
N SER A 57 -7.09 -7.40 -11.46
CA SER A 57 -7.87 -7.76 -12.65
C SER A 57 -7.84 -6.66 -13.74
N ASP A 58 -7.25 -5.49 -13.47
CA ASP A 58 -7.25 -4.30 -14.32
C ASP A 58 -6.07 -4.29 -15.28
N ASP A 59 -6.31 -4.19 -16.58
CA ASP A 59 -5.25 -4.24 -17.60
C ASP A 59 -4.34 -3.00 -17.55
N THR A 60 -4.87 -1.82 -17.22
CA THR A 60 -4.04 -0.61 -17.05
C THR A 60 -3.10 -0.76 -15.84
N VAL A 61 -3.56 -1.36 -14.75
CA VAL A 61 -2.72 -1.66 -13.58
C VAL A 61 -1.63 -2.66 -13.94
N LYS A 62 -1.94 -3.69 -14.76
CA LYS A 62 -0.93 -4.66 -15.24
C LYS A 62 0.17 -3.97 -16.05
N GLU A 63 -0.21 -3.11 -17.00
CA GLU A 63 0.76 -2.36 -17.82
C GLU A 63 1.65 -1.48 -16.95
N ILE A 64 1.08 -0.75 -15.98
CA ILE A 64 1.84 0.04 -15.02
C ILE A 64 2.80 -0.87 -14.23
N ALA A 65 2.32 -1.97 -13.68
CA ALA A 65 3.13 -2.89 -12.88
C ALA A 65 4.32 -3.46 -13.68
N TYR A 66 4.08 -3.91 -14.91
CA TYR A 66 5.15 -4.41 -15.79
C TYR A 66 6.20 -3.34 -16.11
N SER A 67 5.79 -2.07 -16.26
CA SER A 67 6.75 -0.98 -16.54
C SER A 67 7.73 -0.71 -15.40
N TYR A 68 7.42 -1.17 -14.18
CA TYR A 68 8.29 -1.10 -13.00
C TYR A 68 8.93 -2.46 -12.64
N GLY A 69 8.82 -3.47 -13.51
CA GLY A 69 9.40 -4.80 -13.27
C GLY A 69 8.66 -5.66 -12.24
N ALA A 70 7.43 -5.31 -11.88
CA ALA A 70 6.64 -6.09 -10.94
C ALA A 70 6.06 -7.36 -11.58
N LEU A 71 5.94 -8.41 -10.78
CA LEU A 71 5.23 -9.64 -11.12
C LEU A 71 3.72 -9.42 -10.93
N VAL A 72 2.93 -9.75 -11.95
CA VAL A 72 1.48 -9.55 -11.90
C VAL A 72 0.76 -10.87 -11.68
N LEU A 73 -0.07 -10.90 -10.63
CA LEU A 73 -0.97 -12.01 -10.34
C LEU A 73 -2.40 -11.61 -10.72
N LYS A 74 -3.11 -12.52 -11.38
CA LYS A 74 -4.51 -12.29 -11.78
C LYS A 74 -5.42 -12.27 -10.56
N GLY A 75 -5.94 -11.11 -10.19
CA GLY A 75 -6.93 -10.91 -9.15
C GLY A 75 -8.37 -11.09 -9.65
N GLU A 76 -9.31 -11.14 -8.71
CA GLU A 76 -10.75 -11.34 -8.97
C GLU A 76 -11.65 -10.23 -8.38
N ASP A 77 -11.09 -9.11 -7.91
CA ASP A 77 -11.81 -8.00 -7.24
C ASP A 77 -12.68 -8.42 -6.02
N LYS A 78 -12.32 -9.51 -5.35
CA LYS A 78 -13.01 -10.05 -4.16
C LYS A 78 -12.45 -9.48 -2.82
N GLY A 79 -11.82 -8.31 -2.86
CA GLY A 79 -11.24 -7.66 -1.69
C GLY A 79 -9.76 -7.98 -1.46
N VAL A 80 -9.19 -7.25 -0.49
CA VAL A 80 -7.74 -7.30 -0.19
C VAL A 80 -7.33 -8.66 0.37
N ASN A 81 -8.13 -9.25 1.28
CA ASN A 81 -7.84 -10.56 1.88
C ASN A 81 -7.72 -11.65 0.81
N HIS A 82 -8.63 -11.66 -0.17
CA HIS A 82 -8.57 -12.60 -1.28
C HIS A 82 -7.33 -12.37 -2.15
N ALA A 83 -7.01 -11.13 -2.47
CA ALA A 83 -5.82 -10.79 -3.25
C ALA A 83 -4.52 -11.23 -2.54
N VAL A 84 -4.42 -11.02 -1.23
CA VAL A 84 -3.28 -11.48 -0.43
C VAL A 84 -3.23 -13.01 -0.38
N SER A 85 -4.37 -13.69 -0.24
CA SER A 85 -4.45 -15.15 -0.26
C SER A 85 -3.92 -15.73 -1.57
N LEU A 86 -4.24 -15.13 -2.72
CA LEU A 86 -3.66 -15.52 -4.02
C LEU A 86 -2.14 -15.34 -4.06
N ALA A 87 -1.64 -14.25 -3.49
CA ALA A 87 -0.19 -13.99 -3.46
C ALA A 87 0.55 -14.91 -2.48
N ASN A 88 -0.10 -15.43 -1.45
CA ASN A 88 0.52 -16.28 -0.43
C ASN A 88 1.19 -17.52 -1.03
N GLU A 89 0.66 -18.08 -2.11
CA GLU A 89 1.25 -19.24 -2.81
C GLU A 89 2.63 -18.92 -3.43
N TYR A 90 2.86 -17.66 -3.79
CA TYR A 90 4.09 -17.22 -4.44
C TYR A 90 5.13 -16.68 -3.46
N VAL A 91 4.71 -16.32 -2.26
CA VAL A 91 5.62 -15.67 -1.29
C VAL A 91 6.09 -16.59 -0.16
N LYS A 92 5.61 -17.82 -0.08
CA LYS A 92 5.93 -18.78 1.01
C LYS A 92 7.42 -19.08 1.18
N ASP A 93 8.20 -18.99 0.10
CA ASP A 93 9.64 -19.25 0.11
C ASP A 93 10.49 -18.00 0.40
N TYR A 94 9.86 -16.85 0.68
CA TYR A 94 10.56 -15.64 1.14
C TYR A 94 10.77 -15.69 2.66
N HIS A 95 11.73 -14.91 3.15
CA HIS A 95 11.91 -14.76 4.60
C HIS A 95 10.82 -13.90 5.24
N ALA A 96 10.28 -12.96 4.45
CA ALA A 96 9.21 -12.06 4.87
C ALA A 96 8.41 -11.57 3.67
N SER A 97 7.15 -11.19 3.92
CA SER A 97 6.31 -10.43 2.98
C SER A 97 5.86 -9.13 3.61
N VAL A 98 5.72 -8.07 2.82
CA VAL A 98 5.04 -6.84 3.24
C VAL A 98 3.86 -6.57 2.33
N ILE A 99 2.68 -6.37 2.92
CA ILE A 99 1.47 -5.96 2.20
C ILE A 99 1.38 -4.45 2.31
N LEU A 100 1.29 -3.78 1.17
CA LEU A 100 1.20 -2.33 1.04
C LEU A 100 0.01 -1.97 0.14
N PRO A 101 -0.90 -1.08 0.56
CA PRO A 101 -1.93 -0.55 -0.32
C PRO A 101 -1.29 0.37 -1.36
N HIS A 102 -1.95 0.58 -2.50
CA HIS A 102 -1.43 1.40 -3.58
C HIS A 102 -1.66 2.90 -3.41
N ASP A 103 -2.31 3.33 -2.35
CA ASP A 103 -2.84 4.68 -2.13
C ASP A 103 -2.12 5.47 -1.02
N ILE A 104 -0.89 5.10 -0.71
CA ILE A 104 0.04 5.77 0.21
C ILE A 104 1.15 6.50 -0.58
N PRO A 105 0.84 7.61 -1.28
CA PRO A 105 1.76 8.24 -2.23
C PRO A 105 3.01 8.86 -1.61
N LEU A 106 3.03 9.03 -0.29
CA LEU A 106 4.17 9.61 0.43
C LEU A 106 5.21 8.58 0.88
N ILE A 107 5.01 7.29 0.56
CA ILE A 107 5.98 6.25 0.89
C ILE A 107 7.38 6.62 0.36
N SER A 108 8.41 6.30 1.13
CA SER A 108 9.81 6.57 0.79
C SER A 108 10.69 5.33 1.01
N ASN A 109 11.90 5.35 0.46
CA ASN A 109 12.89 4.30 0.73
C ASN A 109 13.25 4.21 2.22
N LEU A 110 13.15 5.31 2.97
CA LEU A 110 13.36 5.29 4.42
C LEU A 110 12.28 4.48 5.14
N ASP A 111 11.02 4.58 4.71
CA ASP A 111 9.90 3.80 5.28
C ASP A 111 10.12 2.31 5.06
N ILE A 112 10.54 1.91 3.86
CA ILE A 112 10.87 0.52 3.53
C ILE A 112 12.06 0.04 4.37
N ALA A 113 13.09 0.86 4.52
CA ALA A 113 14.24 0.55 5.36
C ALA A 113 13.83 0.36 6.84
N MET A 114 12.95 1.21 7.36
CA MET A 114 12.43 1.10 8.73
C MET A 114 11.61 -0.18 8.93
N LEU A 115 10.74 -0.54 7.99
CA LEU A 115 10.00 -1.81 8.00
C LEU A 115 10.96 -3.00 8.04
N TYR A 116 11.93 -3.03 7.11
CA TYR A 116 12.93 -4.09 7.00
C TYR A 116 13.75 -4.24 8.29
N ASN A 117 14.32 -3.15 8.79
CA ASN A 117 15.18 -3.15 9.97
C ASN A 117 14.41 -3.51 11.25
N SER A 118 13.14 -3.10 11.35
CA SER A 118 12.27 -3.48 12.46
C SER A 118 12.09 -4.98 12.57
N ALA A 119 12.05 -5.70 11.42
CA ALA A 119 11.91 -7.15 11.40
C ALA A 119 13.25 -7.91 11.49
N LEU A 120 14.39 -7.27 11.12
CA LEU A 120 15.64 -7.95 10.81
C LEU A 120 16.10 -8.94 11.89
N TYR A 121 16.12 -8.52 13.14
CA TYR A 121 16.64 -9.30 14.28
C TYR A 121 15.59 -10.14 15.01
N SER A 122 14.33 -10.17 14.56
CA SER A 122 13.31 -11.06 15.11
C SER A 122 13.36 -12.40 14.38
N LYS A 123 13.12 -13.52 15.07
CA LYS A 123 12.92 -14.81 14.42
C LYS A 123 11.62 -14.77 13.62
N GLU A 124 10.55 -14.40 14.30
CA GLU A 124 9.20 -14.25 13.78
C GLU A 124 8.54 -13.02 14.38
N CYS A 125 7.86 -12.25 13.57
CA CYS A 125 7.12 -11.06 14.02
C CYS A 125 6.22 -10.53 12.92
N ILE A 126 5.29 -9.66 13.31
CA ILE A 126 4.72 -8.68 12.40
C ILE A 126 5.26 -7.29 12.70
N VAL A 127 5.42 -6.46 11.65
CA VAL A 127 5.58 -5.01 11.77
C VAL A 127 4.39 -4.37 11.10
N ILE A 128 3.62 -3.60 11.86
CA ILE A 128 2.35 -3.05 11.40
C ILE A 128 2.35 -1.53 11.50
N THR A 129 1.84 -0.88 10.45
CA THR A 129 1.58 0.56 10.42
C THR A 129 0.08 0.78 10.22
N PRO A 130 -0.60 1.51 11.12
CA PRO A 130 -2.00 1.85 10.94
C PRO A 130 -2.20 2.92 9.86
N SER A 131 -3.44 3.09 9.40
CA SER A 131 -3.88 4.34 8.77
C SER A 131 -3.75 5.51 9.76
N HIS A 132 -3.78 6.74 9.26
CA HIS A 132 -3.76 7.91 10.16
C HIS A 132 -5.02 8.01 11.05
N ARG A 133 -6.11 7.32 10.68
CA ARG A 133 -7.34 7.19 11.48
C ARG A 133 -7.28 6.09 12.53
N LEU A 134 -6.24 5.25 12.52
CA LEU A 134 -6.02 4.11 13.42
C LEU A 134 -7.05 2.97 13.28
N ASP A 135 -7.83 2.95 12.23
CA ASP A 135 -8.85 1.92 11.92
C ASP A 135 -8.36 0.92 10.85
N GLY A 136 -7.56 1.39 9.91
CA GLY A 136 -7.01 0.61 8.81
C GLY A 136 -5.55 0.19 9.02
N THR A 137 -5.08 -0.73 8.19
CA THR A 137 -3.67 -1.17 8.11
C THR A 137 -3.06 -0.74 6.79
N ASN A 138 -2.10 0.18 6.82
CA ASN A 138 -1.42 0.71 5.65
C ASN A 138 -0.08 0.02 5.34
N ALA A 139 0.50 -0.69 6.32
CA ALA A 139 1.59 -1.62 6.05
C ALA A 139 1.52 -2.80 7.00
N LEU A 140 1.64 -4.02 6.48
CA LEU A 140 1.74 -5.23 7.27
C LEU A 140 2.91 -6.09 6.77
N LEU A 141 4.05 -6.00 7.46
CA LEU A 141 5.16 -6.92 7.23
C LEU A 141 4.97 -8.16 8.10
N ARG A 142 5.05 -9.33 7.50
CA ARG A 142 4.99 -10.65 8.14
C ARG A 142 6.35 -11.35 7.95
N LYS A 143 7.05 -11.60 9.02
CA LYS A 143 8.26 -12.41 9.04
C LYS A 143 7.94 -13.68 9.84
N SER A 144 7.79 -14.72 9.33
CA SER A 144 7.52 -15.57 8.22
C SER A 144 6.29 -15.12 7.38
N PRO A 145 6.26 -15.28 6.08
CA PRO A 145 5.24 -14.65 5.22
C PRO A 145 3.78 -15.04 5.50
N LEU A 146 3.55 -16.20 6.08
CA LEU A 146 2.21 -16.75 6.37
C LEU A 146 1.92 -16.86 7.87
N ILE A 147 2.68 -16.16 8.72
CA ILE A 147 2.63 -16.31 10.17
C ILE A 147 1.29 -15.91 10.79
N ILE A 148 0.57 -14.98 10.16
CA ILE A 148 -0.81 -14.62 10.49
C ILE A 148 -1.66 -14.55 9.23
N ASP A 149 -2.95 -14.78 9.38
CA ASP A 149 -3.95 -14.48 8.37
C ASP A 149 -4.19 -12.97 8.26
N THR A 150 -4.82 -12.52 7.18
CA THR A 150 -5.07 -11.09 6.96
C THR A 150 -6.55 -10.75 7.12
N HIS A 151 -6.81 -9.57 7.71
CA HIS A 151 -8.13 -9.07 8.06
C HIS A 151 -8.25 -7.61 7.60
N TYR A 152 -8.36 -7.40 6.29
CA TYR A 152 -8.44 -6.05 5.68
C TYR A 152 -9.87 -5.52 5.53
N ASP A 153 -10.79 -6.03 6.32
CA ASP A 153 -12.15 -5.51 6.43
C ASP A 153 -12.20 -4.35 7.44
N GLU A 154 -13.31 -4.17 8.15
CA GLU A 154 -13.41 -3.13 9.18
C GLU A 154 -12.43 -3.38 10.35
N ASP A 155 -11.88 -2.29 10.91
CA ASP A 155 -10.95 -2.30 12.06
C ASP A 155 -9.71 -3.21 11.86
N SER A 156 -9.19 -3.22 10.64
CA SER A 156 -8.11 -4.13 10.24
C SER A 156 -6.85 -4.02 11.10
N TYR A 157 -6.52 -2.82 11.60
CA TYR A 157 -5.38 -2.61 12.48
C TYR A 157 -5.49 -3.40 13.79
N THR A 158 -6.63 -3.27 14.46
CA THR A 158 -6.89 -4.01 15.71
C THR A 158 -6.97 -5.51 15.47
N LEU A 159 -7.60 -5.93 14.37
CA LEU A 159 -7.77 -7.35 14.05
C LEU A 159 -6.43 -8.04 13.78
N HIS A 160 -5.53 -7.43 13.01
CA HIS A 160 -4.19 -8.00 12.77
C HIS A 160 -3.37 -8.12 14.07
N ILE A 161 -3.47 -7.14 14.98
CA ILE A 161 -2.80 -7.22 16.29
C ILE A 161 -3.37 -8.36 17.13
N LYS A 162 -4.70 -8.49 17.21
CA LYS A 162 -5.37 -9.58 17.93
C LYS A 162 -4.99 -10.94 17.38
N GLU A 163 -4.97 -11.09 16.05
CA GLU A 163 -4.56 -12.32 15.37
C GLU A 163 -3.12 -12.71 15.72
N ALA A 164 -2.19 -11.75 15.65
CA ALA A 164 -0.80 -11.99 16.01
C ALA A 164 -0.65 -12.37 17.50
N MET A 165 -1.34 -11.68 18.39
CA MET A 165 -1.30 -11.97 19.84
C MET A 165 -1.88 -13.33 20.15
N SER A 166 -2.98 -13.74 19.51
CA SER A 166 -3.59 -15.06 19.71
C SER A 166 -2.68 -16.22 19.29
N LYS A 167 -1.82 -16.00 18.30
CA LYS A 167 -0.81 -16.93 17.80
C LYS A 167 0.56 -16.81 18.52
N GLY A 168 0.68 -15.95 19.54
CA GLY A 168 1.94 -15.71 20.25
C GLY A 168 3.02 -15.02 19.42
N VAL A 169 2.61 -14.36 18.31
CA VAL A 169 3.51 -13.67 17.39
C VAL A 169 3.84 -12.28 17.91
N ARG A 170 5.12 -11.93 17.89
CA ARG A 170 5.57 -10.58 18.31
C ARG A 170 5.04 -9.50 17.38
N VAL A 171 4.40 -8.50 17.97
CA VAL A 171 3.90 -7.30 17.27
C VAL A 171 4.88 -6.14 17.46
N LYS A 172 5.21 -5.46 16.38
CA LYS A 172 5.95 -4.19 16.36
C LYS A 172 5.13 -3.15 15.61
N ILE A 173 4.93 -2.00 16.21
CA ILE A 173 4.19 -0.89 15.60
C ILE A 173 5.22 0.09 15.04
N LEU A 174 5.09 0.42 13.76
CA LEU A 174 5.89 1.43 13.09
C LEU A 174 5.00 2.61 12.70
N LEU A 175 5.28 3.78 13.25
CA LEU A 175 4.55 5.01 12.91
C LEU A 175 5.42 5.84 11.96
N SER A 176 4.99 5.96 10.73
CA SER A 176 5.62 6.78 9.71
C SER A 176 4.57 7.53 8.91
N LYS A 177 4.77 8.83 8.71
CA LYS A 177 3.86 9.64 7.89
C LYS A 177 3.78 9.13 6.46
N GLY A 178 4.88 8.63 5.88
CA GLY A 178 4.92 8.09 4.54
C GLY A 178 4.02 6.85 4.35
N LEU A 179 3.81 6.07 5.41
CA LEU A 179 2.98 4.88 5.40
C LEU A 179 1.56 5.14 5.92
N MET A 180 1.38 6.05 6.89
CA MET A 180 0.09 6.26 7.56
C MET A 180 -0.92 7.04 6.72
N TYR A 181 -0.47 7.92 5.82
CA TYR A 181 -1.36 8.81 5.06
C TYR A 181 -1.68 8.22 3.70
N ASP A 182 -2.83 7.59 3.61
CA ASP A 182 -3.51 7.18 2.39
C ASP A 182 -4.49 8.28 1.92
N ILE A 183 -4.89 8.23 0.66
CA ILE A 183 -5.94 9.12 0.10
C ILE A 183 -7.20 8.29 -0.11
N ASP A 184 -8.13 8.30 0.82
CA ASP A 184 -9.38 7.54 0.71
C ASP A 184 -10.63 8.43 0.77
N GLU A 185 -10.59 9.52 1.51
CA GLU A 185 -11.67 10.48 1.69
C GLU A 185 -11.34 11.88 1.15
N ILE A 186 -12.35 12.74 1.10
CA ILE A 186 -12.21 14.10 0.58
C ILE A 186 -11.21 14.91 1.40
N ASP A 187 -11.23 14.76 2.72
CA ASP A 187 -10.30 15.46 3.62
C ASP A 187 -8.85 15.02 3.40
N ASP A 188 -8.60 13.74 3.11
CA ASP A 188 -7.27 13.23 2.77
C ASP A 188 -6.76 13.88 1.48
N LEU A 189 -7.66 14.00 0.48
CA LEU A 189 -7.34 14.60 -0.80
C LEU A 189 -6.92 16.06 -0.63
N TYR A 190 -7.68 16.86 0.15
CA TYR A 190 -7.34 18.25 0.44
C TYR A 190 -6.08 18.38 1.28
N TYR A 191 -5.93 17.52 2.29
CA TYR A 191 -4.72 17.49 3.11
C TYR A 191 -3.47 17.21 2.27
N MET A 192 -3.52 16.19 1.43
CA MET A 192 -2.43 15.84 0.53
C MET A 192 -2.10 16.95 -0.47
N LEU A 193 -3.13 17.56 -1.07
CA LEU A 193 -2.95 18.69 -1.98
C LEU A 193 -2.25 19.86 -1.28
N ARG A 194 -2.64 20.17 -0.04
CA ARG A 194 -2.00 21.21 0.78
C ARG A 194 -0.53 20.88 1.05
N LEU A 195 -0.20 19.67 1.44
CA LEU A 195 1.19 19.24 1.67
C LEU A 195 2.07 19.42 0.43
N PHE A 196 1.54 19.10 -0.76
CA PHE A 196 2.26 19.27 -2.01
C PHE A 196 2.40 20.73 -2.45
N ILE A 197 1.41 21.60 -2.16
CA ILE A 197 1.48 23.03 -2.46
C ILE A 197 2.49 23.72 -1.55
N GLU A 198 2.48 23.39 -0.26
CA GLU A 198 3.37 23.96 0.75
C GLU A 198 4.78 23.34 0.72
N GLU A 199 5.05 22.42 -0.21
CA GLU A 199 6.32 21.70 -0.36
C GLU A 199 6.82 21.02 0.92
N LYS A 200 5.89 20.63 1.79
CA LYS A 200 6.18 20.02 3.10
C LYS A 200 6.51 18.52 3.03
N VAL A 201 6.44 17.92 1.84
CA VAL A 201 6.70 16.49 1.64
C VAL A 201 7.58 16.27 0.43
N ILE A 202 8.44 15.25 0.55
CA ILE A 202 9.25 14.71 -0.53
C ILE A 202 8.60 13.39 -0.96
N GLY A 203 8.46 13.17 -2.27
CA GLY A 203 7.80 11.99 -2.84
C GLY A 203 6.42 12.32 -3.42
N GLY A 204 5.73 11.30 -3.89
CA GLY A 204 4.39 11.44 -4.47
C GLY A 204 4.36 12.29 -5.74
N SER A 205 5.39 12.24 -6.58
CA SER A 205 5.52 13.13 -7.74
C SER A 205 4.42 12.96 -8.78
N TYR A 206 4.01 11.72 -9.05
CA TYR A 206 2.90 11.43 -9.96
C TYR A 206 1.55 11.89 -9.39
N THR A 207 1.34 11.64 -8.09
CA THR A 207 0.14 12.11 -7.38
C THR A 207 0.09 13.63 -7.31
N LYS A 208 1.22 14.30 -7.00
CA LYS A 208 1.34 15.76 -7.00
C LYS A 208 0.95 16.36 -8.35
N GLU A 209 1.47 15.80 -9.44
CA GLU A 209 1.14 16.26 -10.81
C GLU A 209 -0.33 16.03 -11.14
N CYS A 210 -0.86 14.84 -10.79
CA CYS A 210 -2.27 14.52 -10.98
C CYS A 210 -3.18 15.51 -10.25
N LEU A 211 -2.93 15.75 -8.96
CA LEU A 211 -3.72 16.68 -8.15
C LEU A 211 -3.66 18.12 -8.65
N LYS A 212 -2.50 18.58 -9.13
CA LYS A 212 -2.38 19.89 -9.78
C LYS A 212 -3.28 20.01 -11.01
N LYS A 213 -3.31 18.96 -11.86
CA LYS A 213 -4.18 18.92 -13.05
C LYS A 213 -5.67 18.91 -12.69
N LEU A 214 -6.05 18.16 -11.65
CA LEU A 214 -7.42 18.09 -11.16
C LEU A 214 -7.87 19.45 -10.59
N LYS A 215 -7.03 20.09 -9.76
CA LYS A 215 -7.29 21.42 -9.21
C LYS A 215 -7.50 22.48 -10.30
N ALA A 216 -6.73 22.44 -11.38
CA ALA A 216 -6.88 23.36 -12.52
C ALA A 216 -8.23 23.21 -13.25
N LYS A 217 -8.95 22.10 -13.04
CA LYS A 217 -10.30 21.84 -13.62
C LYS A 217 -11.45 22.21 -12.69
N GLY A 218 -11.17 22.83 -11.55
CA GLY A 218 -12.21 23.33 -10.63
C GLY A 218 -12.59 22.35 -9.51
N PHE A 219 -11.74 21.38 -9.24
CA PHE A 219 -11.83 20.52 -8.05
C PHE A 219 -11.37 21.25 -6.79
#